data_f0f2e3c38060a8a0ab6ea1ee2d306bb4
#
_entry.id   f0f2e3c38060a8a0ab6ea1ee2d306bb4
#
_cell.length_a   1.000
_cell.length_b   1.000
_cell.length_c   1.000
_cell.angle_alpha   90.00
_cell.angle_beta   90.00
_cell.angle_gamma   90.00
#
_symmetry.space_group_name_H-M   'P 1'
#
loop_
_entity.id
_entity.type
_entity.pdbx_description
1 polymer ?
#
loop_
_entity_poly.entity_id
_entity_poly.type
_entity_poly.pdbx_seq_one_letter_code
_entity_poly.pdbx_strand_id
1 'polypeptide(L)'
;MNKFLTGTALAASMAASSVMAAGHANTVTLQLQWVTQAQFAGYYVALDKGFYDEEGLEVEILAGGPDIAPPQVLAGGGADAMLNWMPSALAAREKGLPVVNIAQPFKTSGLMLTCWKDTGIIGPQDFVGKTIGVWFFGNEYPFLSWMSQEGISTDGGDDGVTVLKQGFNVDPLLQREADCISTMTYNEYGQVLDAGVNPDELVTFKYEEQGVATLEDGIYVLEENLADPVFEDKMVRFVRASMAGWKYAEENPKEAAGIVLDNDETGAQTEAAQVRMMGEIAKLTAGSNGALDEADYERTVATLLAGGSDPVISAAPIGAWTSVITDQALN
;
A
#
# COMPACT_ATOMS: atom_id res chain seq x y z
N MET A 1 -53.18 7.17 -50.98
CA MET A 1 -51.87 7.71 -51.35
C MET A 1 -51.30 8.39 -50.14
N ASN A 2 -50.37 7.75 -49.44
CA ASN A 2 -49.35 8.42 -48.64
C ASN A 2 -48.37 7.33 -48.13
N LYS A 3 -47.22 7.32 -48.75
CA LYS A 3 -46.03 6.52 -48.37
C LYS A 3 -44.93 7.50 -47.93
N PHE A 4 -44.08 7.00 -47.06
CA PHE A 4 -42.75 7.47 -46.64
C PHE A 4 -42.73 8.47 -45.48
N LEU A 5 -42.30 7.85 -44.34
CA LEU A 5 -41.37 8.42 -43.37
C LEU A 5 -40.95 7.30 -42.38
N THR A 6 -40.03 6.46 -42.77
CA THR A 6 -39.30 5.57 -41.84
C THR A 6 -37.86 5.43 -42.36
N GLY A 7 -36.90 6.00 -41.68
CA GLY A 7 -35.52 5.74 -42.07
C GLY A 7 -34.47 6.76 -41.63
N THR A 8 -34.48 7.21 -40.34
CA THR A 8 -33.34 8.02 -39.85
C THR A 8 -33.03 7.88 -38.33
N ALA A 9 -33.63 6.92 -37.63
CA ALA A 9 -33.41 6.78 -36.17
C ALA A 9 -32.35 5.74 -35.76
N LEU A 10 -31.77 4.94 -36.68
CA LEU A 10 -30.93 3.82 -36.32
C LEU A 10 -29.41 4.12 -36.33
N ALA A 11 -28.97 5.22 -36.98
CA ALA A 11 -27.56 5.55 -37.08
C ALA A 11 -26.99 6.33 -35.88
N ALA A 12 -27.83 7.03 -35.12
CA ALA A 12 -27.41 7.84 -33.98
C ALA A 12 -27.12 7.01 -32.71
N SER A 13 -27.76 5.86 -32.55
CA SER A 13 -27.60 5.02 -31.35
C SER A 13 -26.29 4.20 -31.35
N MET A 14 -25.74 3.84 -32.52
CA MET A 14 -24.47 3.11 -32.61
C MET A 14 -23.24 4.01 -32.37
N ALA A 15 -23.32 5.30 -32.75
CA ALA A 15 -22.22 6.24 -32.51
C ALA A 15 -22.09 6.64 -31.03
N ALA A 16 -23.22 6.75 -30.31
CA ALA A 16 -23.22 7.07 -28.88
C ALA A 16 -22.68 5.91 -28.03
N SER A 17 -22.98 4.66 -28.41
CA SER A 17 -22.46 3.46 -27.70
C SER A 17 -20.96 3.29 -27.87
N SER A 18 -20.40 3.60 -29.04
CA SER A 18 -18.94 3.50 -29.27
C SER A 18 -18.16 4.63 -28.58
N VAL A 19 -18.73 5.82 -28.42
CA VAL A 19 -18.07 6.93 -27.69
C VAL A 19 -18.07 6.66 -26.17
N MET A 20 -19.15 6.11 -25.63
CA MET A 20 -19.19 5.71 -24.21
C MET A 20 -18.23 4.56 -23.91
N ALA A 21 -18.17 3.54 -24.75
CA ALA A 21 -17.23 2.42 -24.59
C ALA A 21 -15.77 2.86 -24.71
N ALA A 22 -15.45 3.82 -25.60
CA ALA A 22 -14.10 4.38 -25.74
C ALA A 22 -13.70 5.26 -24.53
N GLY A 23 -14.66 5.94 -23.89
CA GLY A 23 -14.41 6.70 -22.66
C GLY A 23 -13.97 5.82 -21.50
N HIS A 24 -14.66 4.71 -21.25
CA HIS A 24 -14.32 3.75 -20.20
C HIS A 24 -13.01 2.98 -20.43
N ALA A 25 -12.59 2.82 -21.69
CA ALA A 25 -11.34 2.15 -22.04
C ALA A 25 -10.09 2.93 -21.62
N ASN A 26 -10.20 4.23 -21.36
CA ASN A 26 -9.07 5.11 -21.08
C ASN A 26 -9.11 5.76 -19.69
N THR A 27 -10.18 5.59 -18.93
CA THR A 27 -10.25 6.08 -17.54
C THR A 27 -9.73 5.02 -16.57
N VAL A 28 -8.95 5.42 -15.56
CA VAL A 28 -8.49 4.59 -14.46
C VAL A 28 -8.76 5.30 -13.15
N THR A 29 -9.49 4.65 -12.25
CA THR A 29 -9.65 5.11 -10.87
C THR A 29 -8.77 4.27 -9.97
N LEU A 30 -7.80 4.92 -9.30
CA LEU A 30 -6.88 4.31 -8.34
C LEU A 30 -7.30 4.67 -6.92
N GLN A 31 -7.63 3.68 -6.09
CA GLN A 31 -7.87 3.86 -4.66
C GLN A 31 -6.57 3.71 -3.89
N LEU A 32 -6.10 4.77 -3.23
CA LEU A 32 -4.99 4.71 -2.28
C LEU A 32 -5.42 3.97 -0.99
N GLN A 33 -4.46 3.35 -0.33
CA GLN A 33 -4.76 2.74 0.98
C GLN A 33 -4.74 3.73 2.15
N TRP A 34 -4.11 4.89 2.00
CA TRP A 34 -3.97 5.91 3.04
C TRP A 34 -4.20 7.31 2.50
N VAL A 35 -4.14 8.30 3.40
CA VAL A 35 -4.25 9.72 3.04
C VAL A 35 -3.15 10.15 2.07
N THR A 36 -3.39 11.22 1.33
CA THR A 36 -2.41 11.81 0.41
C THR A 36 -1.14 12.18 1.16
N GLN A 37 -0.05 11.53 0.79
CA GLN A 37 1.30 11.77 1.34
C GLN A 37 2.38 11.22 0.40
N ALA A 38 3.65 11.57 0.62
CA ALA A 38 4.76 11.20 -0.27
C ALA A 38 4.98 9.68 -0.42
N GLN A 39 4.35 8.86 0.43
CA GLN A 39 4.22 7.41 0.23
C GLN A 39 3.65 7.05 -1.15
N PHE A 40 2.85 7.93 -1.75
CA PHE A 40 2.21 7.72 -3.04
C PHE A 40 2.74 8.65 -4.14
N ALA A 41 3.91 9.25 -3.92
CA ALA A 41 4.45 10.30 -4.78
C ALA A 41 4.56 9.90 -6.25
N GLY A 42 4.93 8.63 -6.55
CA GLY A 42 5.07 8.18 -7.93
C GLY A 42 3.79 8.33 -8.75
N TYR A 43 2.62 8.09 -8.15
CA TYR A 43 1.32 8.21 -8.84
C TYR A 43 0.93 9.67 -9.07
N TYR A 44 1.12 10.53 -8.06
CA TYR A 44 0.86 11.96 -8.19
C TYR A 44 1.81 12.64 -9.17
N VAL A 45 3.08 12.24 -9.18
CA VAL A 45 4.07 12.70 -10.17
C VAL A 45 3.67 12.25 -11.57
N ALA A 46 3.23 11.00 -11.75
CA ALA A 46 2.77 10.52 -13.05
C ALA A 46 1.59 11.34 -13.58
N LEU A 47 0.69 11.76 -12.69
CA LEU A 47 -0.44 12.63 -13.02
C LEU A 47 0.04 14.05 -13.37
N ASP A 48 0.83 14.69 -12.50
CA ASP A 48 1.30 16.07 -12.67
C ASP A 48 2.19 16.25 -13.91
N LYS A 49 3.08 15.29 -14.17
CA LYS A 49 4.00 15.32 -15.31
C LYS A 49 3.36 14.89 -16.64
N GLY A 50 2.11 14.46 -16.61
CA GLY A 50 1.38 14.05 -17.80
C GLY A 50 1.78 12.67 -18.34
N PHE A 51 2.47 11.82 -17.54
CA PHE A 51 2.85 10.47 -17.99
C PHE A 51 1.63 9.59 -18.28
N TYR A 52 0.53 9.78 -17.55
CA TYR A 52 -0.73 9.12 -17.86
C TYR A 52 -1.34 9.63 -19.19
N ASP A 53 -1.27 10.94 -19.43
CA ASP A 53 -1.76 11.53 -20.68
C ASP A 53 -0.97 11.05 -21.90
N GLU A 54 0.36 10.86 -21.74
CA GLU A 54 1.23 10.29 -22.80
C GLU A 54 0.83 8.86 -23.17
N GLU A 55 0.30 8.09 -22.21
CA GLU A 55 -0.26 6.77 -22.43
C GLU A 55 -1.76 6.81 -22.84
N GLY A 56 -2.33 7.99 -23.03
CA GLY A 56 -3.73 8.19 -23.40
C GLY A 56 -4.71 7.80 -22.29
N LEU A 57 -4.32 7.91 -21.03
CA LEU A 57 -5.14 7.60 -19.86
C LEU A 57 -5.59 8.87 -19.14
N GLU A 58 -6.83 8.86 -18.68
CA GLU A 58 -7.38 9.80 -17.70
C GLU A 58 -7.41 9.09 -16.33
N VAL A 59 -6.57 9.53 -15.39
CA VAL A 59 -6.41 8.86 -14.10
C VAL A 59 -6.98 9.73 -12.98
N GLU A 60 -7.87 9.13 -12.19
CA GLU A 60 -8.37 9.69 -10.93
C GLU A 60 -7.74 8.95 -9.76
N ILE A 61 -7.16 9.70 -8.81
CA ILE A 61 -6.56 9.14 -7.59
C ILE A 61 -7.48 9.47 -6.42
N LEU A 62 -8.08 8.44 -5.82
CA LEU A 62 -8.91 8.56 -4.62
C LEU A 62 -8.05 8.41 -3.38
N ALA A 63 -8.04 9.43 -2.53
CA ALA A 63 -7.36 9.34 -1.24
C ALA A 63 -7.97 8.24 -0.37
N GLY A 64 -7.12 7.54 0.38
CA GLY A 64 -7.54 6.60 1.40
C GLY A 64 -7.64 7.25 2.78
N GLY A 65 -7.59 6.43 3.82
CA GLY A 65 -7.63 6.89 5.21
C GLY A 65 -8.09 5.81 6.17
N PRO A 66 -8.16 6.11 7.48
CA PRO A 66 -8.47 5.12 8.52
C PRO A 66 -9.86 4.48 8.38
N ASP A 67 -10.80 5.18 7.74
CA ASP A 67 -12.18 4.71 7.56
C ASP A 67 -12.44 4.16 6.14
N ILE A 68 -11.41 4.11 5.30
CA ILE A 68 -11.50 3.59 3.92
C ILE A 68 -10.89 2.19 3.88
N ALA A 69 -11.64 1.23 3.35
CA ALA A 69 -11.16 -0.12 3.11
C ALA A 69 -10.99 -0.35 1.60
N PRO A 70 -9.79 -0.20 1.03
CA PRO A 70 -9.58 -0.31 -0.42
C PRO A 70 -10.14 -1.59 -1.05
N PRO A 71 -10.04 -2.79 -0.41
CA PRO A 71 -10.65 -3.98 -0.96
C PRO A 71 -12.18 -3.89 -1.14
N GLN A 72 -12.87 -3.15 -0.25
CA GLN A 72 -14.32 -2.96 -0.36
C GLN A 72 -14.67 -1.96 -1.47
N VAL A 73 -13.86 -0.91 -1.64
CA VAL A 73 -14.03 0.06 -2.74
C VAL A 73 -13.86 -0.66 -4.08
N LEU A 74 -12.80 -1.47 -4.22
CA LEU A 74 -12.54 -2.26 -5.43
C LEU A 74 -13.67 -3.27 -5.69
N ALA A 75 -14.09 -4.04 -4.69
CA ALA A 75 -15.18 -5.01 -4.81
C ALA A 75 -16.53 -4.36 -5.15
N GLY A 76 -16.75 -3.12 -4.70
CA GLY A 76 -17.94 -2.34 -5.01
C GLY A 76 -17.93 -1.66 -6.39
N GLY A 77 -16.83 -1.80 -7.17
CA GLY A 77 -16.67 -1.14 -8.46
C GLY A 77 -16.42 0.37 -8.35
N GLY A 78 -15.99 0.84 -7.18
CA GLY A 78 -15.64 2.26 -6.95
C GLY A 78 -14.23 2.62 -7.43
N ALA A 79 -13.41 1.63 -7.80
CA ALA A 79 -12.09 1.81 -8.37
C ALA A 79 -11.76 0.68 -9.35
N ASP A 80 -10.88 0.96 -10.32
CA ASP A 80 -10.32 -0.05 -11.24
C ASP A 80 -9.15 -0.79 -10.60
N ALA A 81 -8.35 -0.08 -9.80
CA ALA A 81 -7.20 -0.60 -9.08
C ALA A 81 -7.14 -0.03 -7.66
N MET A 82 -6.51 -0.76 -6.77
CA MET A 82 -6.21 -0.30 -5.42
C MET A 82 -4.73 -0.47 -5.08
N LEU A 83 -4.24 0.40 -4.20
CA LEU A 83 -3.01 0.14 -3.45
C LEU A 83 -3.37 -0.57 -2.15
N ASN A 84 -2.60 -1.58 -1.83
CA ASN A 84 -2.75 -2.27 -0.56
C ASN A 84 -1.45 -2.97 -0.15
N TRP A 85 -1.29 -3.18 1.16
CA TRP A 85 -0.25 -4.07 1.65
C TRP A 85 -0.62 -5.52 1.36
N MET A 86 0.39 -6.30 1.00
CA MET A 86 0.16 -7.69 0.60
C MET A 86 -0.53 -8.53 1.69
N PRO A 87 -0.21 -8.41 3.00
CA PRO A 87 -0.95 -9.12 4.04
C PRO A 87 -2.45 -8.88 4.00
N SER A 88 -2.88 -7.63 3.86
CA SER A 88 -4.29 -7.26 3.73
C SER A 88 -4.94 -7.80 2.46
N ALA A 89 -4.22 -7.73 1.33
CA ALA A 89 -4.70 -8.21 0.05
C ALA A 89 -4.88 -9.75 0.07
N LEU A 90 -3.90 -10.48 0.63
CA LEU A 90 -3.99 -11.95 0.75
C LEU A 90 -5.07 -12.38 1.75
N ALA A 91 -5.25 -11.63 2.86
CA ALA A 91 -6.35 -11.85 3.79
C ALA A 91 -7.73 -11.61 3.15
N ALA A 92 -7.84 -10.62 2.25
CA ALA A 92 -9.06 -10.39 1.49
C ALA A 92 -9.32 -11.53 0.49
N ARG A 93 -8.27 -12.02 -0.17
CA ARG A 93 -8.34 -13.16 -1.10
C ARG A 93 -8.76 -14.44 -0.37
N GLU A 94 -8.22 -14.73 0.81
CA GLU A 94 -8.64 -15.86 1.67
C GLU A 94 -10.14 -15.80 2.01
N LYS A 95 -10.69 -14.60 2.16
CA LYS A 95 -12.11 -14.34 2.41
C LYS A 95 -12.97 -14.35 1.14
N GLY A 96 -12.40 -14.67 -0.01
CA GLY A 96 -13.12 -14.86 -1.28
C GLY A 96 -13.15 -13.62 -2.20
N LEU A 97 -12.40 -12.55 -1.93
CA LEU A 97 -12.23 -11.44 -2.86
C LEU A 97 -11.02 -11.71 -3.76
N PRO A 98 -11.19 -12.07 -5.06
CA PRO A 98 -10.11 -12.53 -5.91
C PRO A 98 -9.25 -11.38 -6.44
N VAL A 99 -8.51 -10.71 -5.54
CA VAL A 99 -7.56 -9.65 -5.91
C VAL A 99 -6.24 -10.24 -6.38
N VAL A 100 -5.63 -9.61 -7.38
CA VAL A 100 -4.36 -10.02 -7.99
C VAL A 100 -3.40 -8.85 -7.96
N ASN A 101 -2.18 -9.05 -7.44
CA ASN A 101 -1.09 -8.09 -7.56
C ASN A 101 -0.61 -8.05 -9.02
N ILE A 102 -0.60 -6.87 -9.62
CA ILE A 102 -0.17 -6.65 -11.01
C ILE A 102 1.12 -5.82 -11.12
N ALA A 103 1.53 -5.17 -10.03
CA ALA A 103 2.82 -4.49 -9.91
C ALA A 103 3.18 -4.23 -8.45
N GLN A 104 4.47 -4.23 -8.15
CA GLN A 104 5.02 -4.09 -6.80
C GLN A 104 6.15 -3.04 -6.78
N PRO A 105 5.83 -1.74 -6.69
CA PRO A 105 6.85 -0.69 -6.63
C PRO A 105 7.74 -0.75 -5.40
N PHE A 106 7.18 -1.07 -4.23
CA PHE A 106 7.93 -1.21 -2.98
C PHE A 106 8.64 -2.57 -2.91
N LYS A 107 9.96 -2.55 -2.72
CA LYS A 107 10.81 -3.75 -2.64
C LYS A 107 11.08 -4.19 -1.22
N THR A 108 11.02 -3.26 -0.27
CA THR A 108 11.27 -3.50 1.16
C THR A 108 10.21 -2.84 2.02
N SER A 109 10.12 -3.26 3.29
CA SER A 109 9.15 -2.72 4.25
C SER A 109 9.75 -1.57 5.05
N GLY A 110 8.97 -0.51 5.25
CA GLY A 110 9.29 0.56 6.18
C GLY A 110 8.81 0.31 7.60
N LEU A 111 8.08 -0.80 7.84
CA LEU A 111 7.48 -1.10 9.14
C LEU A 111 8.54 -1.47 10.16
N MET A 112 8.43 -0.88 11.35
CA MET A 112 9.30 -1.19 12.49
C MET A 112 8.58 -0.94 13.82
N LEU A 113 9.12 -1.48 14.90
CA LEU A 113 8.81 -1.04 16.26
C LEU A 113 9.80 0.04 16.68
N THR A 114 9.28 1.10 17.28
CA THR A 114 10.07 2.14 17.97
C THR A 114 9.80 2.06 19.45
N CYS A 115 10.83 1.83 20.24
CA CYS A 115 10.75 1.61 21.69
C CYS A 115 11.57 2.65 22.44
N TRP A 116 11.15 2.97 23.66
CA TRP A 116 12.02 3.69 24.58
C TRP A 116 13.21 2.81 25.03
N LYS A 117 14.42 3.34 24.94
CA LYS A 117 15.65 2.64 25.31
C LYS A 117 15.72 2.31 26.81
N ASP A 118 15.13 3.15 27.65
CA ASP A 118 15.11 2.98 29.11
C ASP A 118 14.18 1.85 29.58
N THR A 119 13.36 1.27 28.70
CA THR A 119 12.59 0.06 28.96
C THR A 119 13.43 -1.20 29.10
N GLY A 120 14.71 -1.13 28.68
CA GLY A 120 15.66 -2.25 28.69
C GLY A 120 15.45 -3.27 27.57
N ILE A 121 14.57 -2.98 26.61
CA ILE A 121 14.32 -3.84 25.46
C ILE A 121 15.52 -3.75 24.51
N ILE A 122 16.17 -4.89 24.26
CA ILE A 122 17.29 -5.05 23.32
C ILE A 122 17.07 -6.17 22.30
N GLY A 123 16.03 -6.98 22.48
CA GLY A 123 15.65 -8.08 21.60
C GLY A 123 14.22 -8.55 21.84
N PRO A 124 13.69 -9.45 21.00
CA PRO A 124 12.28 -9.86 21.05
C PRO A 124 11.88 -10.51 22.39
N GLN A 125 12.79 -11.24 23.04
CA GLN A 125 12.48 -11.86 24.33
C GLN A 125 12.26 -10.84 25.46
N ASP A 126 12.72 -9.61 25.30
CA ASP A 126 12.50 -8.53 26.27
C ASP A 126 11.12 -7.89 26.13
N PHE A 127 10.34 -8.27 25.14
CA PHE A 127 8.94 -7.83 25.00
C PHE A 127 8.00 -8.48 26.03
N VAL A 128 8.39 -9.60 26.62
CA VAL A 128 7.60 -10.27 27.66
C VAL A 128 7.34 -9.30 28.82
N GLY A 129 6.07 -9.18 29.21
CA GLY A 129 5.61 -8.25 30.24
C GLY A 129 5.54 -6.79 29.81
N LYS A 130 5.79 -6.47 28.55
CA LYS A 130 5.72 -5.10 27.99
C LYS A 130 4.41 -4.85 27.27
N THR A 131 4.11 -3.56 27.05
CA THR A 131 2.99 -3.11 26.25
C THR A 131 3.50 -2.61 24.90
N ILE A 132 3.03 -3.22 23.82
CA ILE A 132 3.42 -2.89 22.45
C ILE A 132 2.21 -2.36 21.69
N GLY A 133 2.31 -1.12 21.23
CA GLY A 133 1.34 -0.52 20.33
C GLY A 133 1.46 -1.13 18.94
N VAL A 134 0.37 -1.69 18.43
CA VAL A 134 0.31 -2.34 17.13
C VAL A 134 -0.89 -1.81 16.36
N TRP A 135 -0.68 -1.43 15.09
CA TRP A 135 -1.80 -1.13 14.21
C TRP A 135 -2.51 -2.41 13.81
N PHE A 136 -3.81 -2.28 13.57
CA PHE A 136 -4.67 -3.35 13.09
C PHE A 136 -5.02 -3.14 11.61
N PHE A 137 -5.97 -3.92 11.10
CA PHE A 137 -6.43 -3.91 9.70
C PHE A 137 -5.39 -4.42 8.70
N GLY A 138 -4.60 -5.41 9.12
CA GLY A 138 -3.59 -6.08 8.32
C GLY A 138 -2.15 -5.73 8.68
N ASN A 139 -1.94 -4.65 9.44
CA ASN A 139 -0.61 -4.23 9.89
C ASN A 139 -0.12 -5.05 11.09
N GLU A 140 -1.03 -5.70 11.84
CA GLU A 140 -0.71 -6.57 12.98
C GLU A 140 -0.04 -7.87 12.56
N TYR A 141 -0.28 -8.35 11.37
CA TYR A 141 0.10 -9.70 10.98
C TYR A 141 1.62 -9.98 11.06
N PRO A 142 2.52 -9.13 10.59
CA PRO A 142 3.96 -9.35 10.75
C PRO A 142 4.38 -9.41 12.21
N PHE A 143 3.80 -8.56 13.08
CA PHE A 143 4.07 -8.57 14.51
C PHE A 143 3.60 -9.86 15.18
N LEU A 144 2.36 -10.28 14.92
CA LEU A 144 1.80 -11.50 15.50
C LEU A 144 2.59 -12.73 15.05
N SER A 145 2.98 -12.78 13.76
CA SER A 145 3.84 -13.84 13.23
C SER A 145 5.22 -13.84 13.90
N TRP A 146 5.81 -12.67 14.12
CA TRP A 146 7.09 -12.56 14.81
C TRP A 146 7.01 -13.08 16.24
N MET A 147 6.02 -12.63 17.01
CA MET A 147 5.82 -13.11 18.38
C MET A 147 5.58 -14.62 18.42
N SER A 148 4.80 -15.16 17.48
CA SER A 148 4.57 -16.60 17.36
C SER A 148 5.87 -17.38 17.09
N GLN A 149 6.75 -16.88 16.20
CA GLN A 149 8.04 -17.49 15.90
C GLN A 149 8.99 -17.48 17.11
N GLU A 150 8.91 -16.43 17.93
CA GLU A 150 9.67 -16.29 19.18
C GLU A 150 9.09 -17.07 20.35
N GLY A 151 7.89 -17.66 20.19
CA GLY A 151 7.17 -18.38 21.24
C GLY A 151 6.60 -17.46 22.31
N ILE A 152 6.33 -16.19 22.00
CA ILE A 152 5.80 -15.18 22.91
C ILE A 152 4.29 -15.06 22.69
N SER A 153 3.50 -15.20 23.77
CA SER A 153 2.05 -14.97 23.74
C SER A 153 1.72 -13.49 23.50
N THR A 154 0.71 -13.22 22.71
CA THR A 154 0.16 -11.87 22.47
C THR A 154 -1.15 -11.61 23.23
N ASP A 155 -1.53 -12.52 24.14
CA ASP A 155 -2.73 -12.39 24.97
C ASP A 155 -2.48 -11.59 26.26
N GLY A 156 -1.25 -11.11 26.46
CA GLY A 156 -0.81 -10.45 27.69
C GLY A 156 -0.44 -11.45 28.80
N GLY A 157 -0.32 -10.93 30.00
CA GLY A 157 0.07 -11.70 31.19
C GLY A 157 1.59 -11.74 31.42
N ASP A 158 2.01 -12.51 32.44
CA ASP A 158 3.39 -12.51 32.91
C ASP A 158 4.37 -13.16 31.91
N ASP A 159 3.85 -14.05 31.03
CA ASP A 159 4.64 -14.79 30.05
C ASP A 159 4.41 -14.29 28.60
N GLY A 160 3.75 -13.15 28.43
CA GLY A 160 3.38 -12.63 27.13
C GLY A 160 3.57 -11.13 26.98
N VAL A 161 3.25 -10.62 25.80
CA VAL A 161 3.22 -9.20 25.50
C VAL A 161 1.77 -8.69 25.50
N THR A 162 1.56 -7.51 26.06
CA THR A 162 0.26 -6.82 25.99
C THR A 162 0.21 -6.04 24.68
N VAL A 163 -0.70 -6.41 23.79
CA VAL A 163 -0.91 -5.70 22.53
C VAL A 163 -1.91 -4.56 22.74
N LEU A 164 -1.42 -3.33 22.65
CA LEU A 164 -2.26 -2.13 22.64
C LEU A 164 -2.68 -1.85 21.19
N LYS A 165 -3.99 -1.79 20.93
CA LYS A 165 -4.49 -1.32 19.63
C LYS A 165 -4.13 0.14 19.45
N GLN A 166 -3.08 0.39 18.65
CA GLN A 166 -2.55 1.72 18.39
C GLN A 166 -3.46 2.47 17.41
N GLY A 167 -3.70 3.76 17.70
CA GLY A 167 -4.24 4.70 16.73
C GLY A 167 -3.17 5.19 15.76
N PHE A 168 -3.56 6.04 14.81
CA PHE A 168 -2.66 6.54 13.77
C PHE A 168 -1.89 7.80 14.24
N ASN A 169 -1.27 7.71 15.43
CA ASN A 169 -0.44 8.74 16.03
C ASN A 169 0.64 8.10 16.90
N VAL A 170 1.53 8.91 17.44
CA VAL A 170 2.66 8.47 18.29
C VAL A 170 2.42 8.70 19.79
N ASP A 171 1.22 9.15 20.16
CA ASP A 171 0.87 9.50 21.53
C ASP A 171 1.11 8.35 22.54
N PRO A 172 0.79 7.09 22.22
CA PRO A 172 1.04 6.01 23.18
C PRO A 172 2.51 5.87 23.61
N LEU A 173 3.45 6.15 22.69
CA LEU A 173 4.87 6.19 23.03
C LEU A 173 5.21 7.42 23.87
N LEU A 174 4.78 8.61 23.42
CA LEU A 174 5.11 9.89 24.07
C LEU A 174 4.52 9.98 25.49
N GLN A 175 3.33 9.41 25.70
CA GLN A 175 2.66 9.39 27.00
C GLN A 175 3.05 8.20 27.88
N ARG A 176 3.96 7.34 27.40
CA ARG A 176 4.41 6.13 28.09
C ARG A 176 3.26 5.14 28.38
N GLU A 177 2.24 5.12 27.54
CA GLU A 177 1.15 4.13 27.58
C GLU A 177 1.61 2.79 26.96
N ALA A 178 2.60 2.85 26.06
CA ALA A 178 3.26 1.71 25.45
C ALA A 178 4.78 1.83 25.58
N ASP A 179 5.46 0.70 25.78
CA ASP A 179 6.92 0.60 25.80
C ASP A 179 7.50 0.75 24.39
N CYS A 180 6.77 0.21 23.39
CA CYS A 180 7.05 0.34 21.97
C CYS A 180 5.76 0.66 21.21
N ILE A 181 5.91 1.23 20.03
CA ILE A 181 4.81 1.43 19.06
C ILE A 181 5.23 1.01 17.65
N SER A 182 4.25 0.62 16.83
CA SER A 182 4.43 0.52 15.39
C SER A 182 4.70 1.89 14.80
N THR A 183 5.70 1.98 13.94
CA THR A 183 6.05 3.18 13.19
C THR A 183 6.48 2.80 11.79
N MET A 184 6.27 3.70 10.84
CA MET A 184 6.94 3.61 9.54
C MET A 184 8.23 4.44 9.58
N THR A 185 9.29 3.92 8.96
CA THR A 185 10.55 4.66 8.80
C THR A 185 10.33 6.02 8.17
N TYR A 186 9.34 6.12 7.28
CA TYR A 186 9.05 7.32 6.50
C TYR A 186 8.02 8.26 7.12
N ASN A 187 7.27 7.86 8.16
CA ASN A 187 6.21 8.70 8.73
C ASN A 187 6.33 8.84 10.25
N GLU A 188 5.77 7.91 11.05
CA GLU A 188 5.60 8.07 12.50
C GLU A 188 6.93 8.19 13.25
N TYR A 189 7.98 7.52 12.79
CA TYR A 189 9.31 7.71 13.37
C TYR A 189 9.73 9.19 13.29
N GLY A 190 9.48 9.82 12.14
CA GLY A 190 9.71 11.25 11.99
C GLY A 190 8.85 12.09 12.94
N GLN A 191 7.59 11.72 13.18
CA GLN A 191 6.71 12.43 14.14
C GLN A 191 7.24 12.31 15.58
N VAL A 192 7.80 11.15 15.98
CA VAL A 192 8.45 11.00 17.30
C VAL A 192 9.62 11.98 17.44
N LEU A 193 10.45 12.11 16.41
CA LEU A 193 11.57 13.05 16.43
C LEU A 193 11.10 14.52 16.43
N ASP A 194 10.06 14.85 15.66
CA ASP A 194 9.46 16.18 15.62
C ASP A 194 8.82 16.59 16.95
N ALA A 195 8.38 15.60 17.76
CA ALA A 195 7.94 15.83 19.14
C ALA A 195 9.09 16.12 20.11
N GLY A 196 10.34 16.14 19.63
CA GLY A 196 11.53 16.50 20.44
C GLY A 196 12.24 15.32 21.10
N VAL A 197 11.88 14.09 20.76
CA VAL A 197 12.56 12.89 21.27
C VAL A 197 13.91 12.74 20.59
N ASN A 198 14.98 12.55 21.38
CA ASN A 198 16.30 12.30 20.83
C ASN A 198 16.40 10.85 20.30
N PRO A 199 16.91 10.61 19.08
CA PRO A 199 17.13 9.27 18.57
C PRO A 199 17.94 8.36 19.50
N ASP A 200 18.87 8.92 20.29
CA ASP A 200 19.67 8.17 21.25
C ASP A 200 18.85 7.61 22.45
N GLU A 201 17.63 8.10 22.65
CA GLU A 201 16.69 7.62 23.66
C GLU A 201 15.80 6.48 23.16
N LEU A 202 15.92 6.15 21.87
CA LEU A 202 15.13 5.13 21.18
C LEU A 202 15.95 3.90 20.85
N VAL A 203 15.27 2.77 20.72
CA VAL A 203 15.70 1.57 20.04
C VAL A 203 14.63 1.18 19.02
N THR A 204 15.06 0.77 17.82
CA THR A 204 14.16 0.40 16.74
C THR A 204 14.40 -1.03 16.28
N PHE A 205 13.33 -1.72 15.92
CA PHE A 205 13.37 -3.06 15.35
C PHE A 205 12.68 -3.04 14.01
N LYS A 206 13.44 -2.94 12.92
CA LYS A 206 12.92 -3.02 11.56
C LYS A 206 12.53 -4.46 11.25
N TYR A 207 11.35 -4.67 10.72
CA TYR A 207 10.85 -6.01 10.41
C TYR A 207 11.67 -6.69 9.30
N GLU A 208 12.30 -5.92 8.41
CA GLU A 208 13.28 -6.44 7.45
C GLU A 208 14.45 -7.14 8.13
N GLU A 209 14.94 -6.57 9.24
CA GLU A 209 16.09 -7.11 10.00
C GLU A 209 15.67 -8.29 10.89
N GLN A 210 14.36 -8.46 11.15
CA GLN A 210 13.82 -9.55 11.94
C GLN A 210 13.34 -10.74 11.08
N GLY A 211 13.41 -10.63 9.75
CA GLY A 211 12.99 -11.70 8.85
C GLY A 211 11.47 -11.90 8.75
N VAL A 212 10.67 -10.94 9.23
CA VAL A 212 9.19 -10.99 9.21
C VAL A 212 8.58 -9.87 8.36
N ALA A 213 9.38 -9.19 7.57
CA ALA A 213 8.91 -8.16 6.66
C ALA A 213 7.96 -8.74 5.62
N THR A 214 6.94 -7.96 5.30
CA THR A 214 5.94 -8.26 4.27
C THR A 214 5.93 -7.15 3.22
N LEU A 215 5.53 -7.48 1.99
CA LEU A 215 5.45 -6.49 0.91
C LEU A 215 4.36 -5.44 1.17
N GLU A 216 4.73 -4.17 0.98
CA GLU A 216 3.87 -2.99 1.10
C GLU A 216 3.41 -2.52 -0.29
N ASP A 217 2.39 -1.69 -0.32
CA ASP A 217 1.94 -0.82 -1.43
C ASP A 217 2.04 -1.41 -2.86
N GLY A 218 1.56 -2.64 -3.02
CA GLY A 218 1.35 -3.23 -4.33
C GLY A 218 0.09 -2.68 -5.01
N ILE A 219 0.05 -2.77 -6.34
CA ILE A 219 -1.12 -2.46 -7.16
C ILE A 219 -1.92 -3.73 -7.36
N TYR A 220 -3.21 -3.68 -6.99
CA TYR A 220 -4.12 -4.83 -7.08
C TYR A 220 -5.35 -4.50 -7.90
N VAL A 221 -5.82 -5.49 -8.65
CA VAL A 221 -7.06 -5.46 -9.42
C VAL A 221 -7.90 -6.71 -9.14
N LEU A 222 -9.17 -6.75 -9.58
CA LEU A 222 -9.95 -7.98 -9.55
C LEU A 222 -9.51 -8.93 -10.68
N GLU A 223 -9.35 -10.21 -10.35
CA GLU A 223 -8.91 -11.26 -11.27
C GLU A 223 -9.80 -11.37 -12.52
N GLU A 224 -11.12 -11.20 -12.35
CA GLU A 224 -12.09 -11.28 -13.44
C GLU A 224 -11.90 -10.18 -14.48
N ASN A 225 -11.44 -8.99 -14.07
CA ASN A 225 -11.21 -7.87 -14.98
C ASN A 225 -10.02 -8.12 -15.92
N LEU A 226 -9.01 -8.89 -15.49
CA LEU A 226 -7.86 -9.25 -16.33
C LEU A 226 -8.22 -10.17 -17.51
N ALA A 227 -9.41 -10.76 -17.50
CA ALA A 227 -9.90 -11.54 -18.64
C ALA A 227 -10.36 -10.66 -19.83
N ASP A 228 -10.58 -9.37 -19.61
CA ASP A 228 -10.90 -8.39 -20.68
C ASP A 228 -9.60 -7.81 -21.23
N PRO A 229 -9.27 -8.05 -22.52
CA PRO A 229 -8.04 -7.52 -23.12
C PRO A 229 -7.98 -5.98 -23.15
N VAL A 230 -9.11 -5.29 -23.11
CA VAL A 230 -9.16 -3.82 -23.03
C VAL A 230 -8.72 -3.35 -21.63
N PHE A 231 -9.18 -4.04 -20.61
CA PHE A 231 -8.76 -3.75 -19.24
C PHE A 231 -7.28 -4.11 -19.00
N GLU A 232 -6.83 -5.25 -19.52
CA GLU A 232 -5.42 -5.67 -19.46
C GLU A 232 -4.49 -4.61 -20.09
N ASP A 233 -4.77 -4.17 -21.33
CA ASP A 233 -4.02 -3.11 -22.00
C ASP A 233 -4.03 -1.79 -21.21
N LYS A 234 -5.20 -1.42 -20.65
CA LYS A 234 -5.34 -0.25 -19.78
C LYS A 234 -4.40 -0.32 -18.59
N MET A 235 -4.31 -1.48 -17.92
CA MET A 235 -3.42 -1.69 -16.77
C MET A 235 -1.94 -1.70 -17.17
N VAL A 236 -1.59 -2.22 -18.34
CA VAL A 236 -0.23 -2.16 -18.88
C VAL A 236 0.24 -0.70 -19.03
N ARG A 237 -0.59 0.14 -19.65
CA ARG A 237 -0.31 1.58 -19.82
C ARG A 237 -0.24 2.31 -18.48
N PHE A 238 -1.18 2.02 -17.58
CA PHE A 238 -1.22 2.59 -16.24
C PHE A 238 0.04 2.26 -15.42
N VAL A 239 0.46 1.00 -15.39
CA VAL A 239 1.67 0.57 -14.66
C VAL A 239 2.92 1.21 -15.27
N ARG A 240 3.03 1.29 -16.62
CA ARG A 240 4.16 1.93 -17.29
C ARG A 240 4.30 3.39 -16.88
N ALA A 241 3.23 4.17 -16.96
CA ALA A 241 3.21 5.57 -16.55
C ALA A 241 3.48 5.75 -15.05
N SER A 242 2.89 4.89 -14.20
CA SER A 242 3.13 4.92 -12.76
C SER A 242 4.61 4.69 -12.42
N MET A 243 5.26 3.73 -13.08
CA MET A 243 6.69 3.47 -12.86
C MET A 243 7.59 4.58 -13.39
N ALA A 244 7.20 5.28 -14.46
CA ALA A 244 7.87 6.52 -14.89
C ALA A 244 7.75 7.61 -13.81
N GLY A 245 6.59 7.75 -13.18
CA GLY A 245 6.36 8.66 -12.06
C GLY A 245 7.21 8.31 -10.84
N TRP A 246 7.32 7.04 -10.48
CA TRP A 246 8.18 6.58 -9.38
C TRP A 246 9.66 6.89 -9.65
N LYS A 247 10.14 6.60 -10.86
CA LYS A 247 11.51 6.94 -11.24
C LYS A 247 11.78 8.45 -11.14
N TYR A 248 10.87 9.26 -11.63
CA TYR A 248 10.99 10.71 -11.53
C TYR A 248 11.01 11.18 -10.07
N ALA A 249 10.13 10.63 -9.22
CA ALA A 249 10.06 10.98 -7.80
C ALA A 249 11.35 10.64 -7.03
N GLU A 250 11.96 9.49 -7.32
CA GLU A 250 13.26 9.11 -6.76
C GLU A 250 14.39 10.06 -7.18
N GLU A 251 14.39 10.49 -8.43
CA GLU A 251 15.39 11.40 -8.98
C GLU A 251 15.17 12.87 -8.53
N ASN A 252 13.93 13.24 -8.17
CA ASN A 252 13.52 14.60 -7.83
C ASN A 252 12.68 14.65 -6.52
N PRO A 253 13.19 14.17 -5.39
CA PRO A 253 12.39 13.92 -4.19
C PRO A 253 11.75 15.20 -3.59
N LYS A 254 12.40 16.35 -3.70
CA LYS A 254 11.84 17.60 -3.21
C LYS A 254 10.67 18.08 -4.07
N GLU A 255 10.79 17.97 -5.40
CA GLU A 255 9.71 18.33 -6.31
C GLU A 255 8.52 17.38 -6.15
N ALA A 256 8.79 16.07 -6.06
CA ALA A 256 7.78 15.06 -5.81
C ALA A 256 6.99 15.32 -4.50
N ALA A 257 7.68 15.70 -3.42
CA ALA A 257 7.03 16.11 -2.18
C ALA A 257 6.14 17.35 -2.35
N GLY A 258 6.55 18.32 -3.17
CA GLY A 258 5.75 19.51 -3.52
C GLY A 258 4.48 19.13 -4.28
N ILE A 259 4.60 18.27 -5.31
CA ILE A 259 3.46 17.77 -6.08
C ILE A 259 2.44 17.06 -5.17
N VAL A 260 2.91 16.26 -4.22
CA VAL A 260 2.02 15.60 -3.25
C VAL A 260 1.29 16.62 -2.39
N LEU A 261 1.97 17.67 -1.92
CA LEU A 261 1.34 18.73 -1.12
C LEU A 261 0.28 19.50 -1.89
N ASP A 262 0.48 19.73 -3.18
CA ASP A 262 -0.50 20.40 -4.04
C ASP A 262 -1.78 19.56 -4.21
N ASN A 263 -1.70 18.25 -3.96
CA ASN A 263 -2.82 17.31 -3.98
C ASN A 263 -3.37 16.96 -2.58
N ASP A 264 -2.79 17.48 -1.48
CA ASP A 264 -3.33 17.27 -0.12
C ASP A 264 -4.47 18.23 0.19
N GLU A 265 -5.70 17.77 -0.01
CA GLU A 265 -6.90 18.55 0.28
C GLU A 265 -7.13 18.76 1.80
N THR A 266 -6.45 17.99 2.65
CA THR A 266 -6.63 18.08 4.11
C THR A 266 -5.85 19.22 4.73
N GLY A 267 -4.75 19.63 4.09
CA GLY A 267 -3.81 20.61 4.62
C GLY A 267 -3.07 20.14 5.89
N ALA A 268 -3.12 18.83 6.17
CA ALA A 268 -2.48 18.24 7.34
C ALA A 268 -0.98 17.99 7.14
N GLN A 269 -0.53 17.92 5.89
CA GLN A 269 0.85 17.63 5.55
C GLN A 269 1.71 18.90 5.58
N THR A 270 3.00 18.75 5.91
CA THR A 270 3.98 19.84 5.87
C THR A 270 5.09 19.53 4.86
N GLU A 271 5.67 20.55 4.23
CA GLU A 271 6.78 20.38 3.27
C GLU A 271 7.94 19.61 3.90
N ALA A 272 8.35 19.96 5.12
CA ALA A 272 9.46 19.30 5.79
C ALA A 272 9.21 17.79 6.02
N ALA A 273 7.99 17.44 6.45
CA ALA A 273 7.60 16.03 6.66
C ALA A 273 7.55 15.27 5.34
N GLN A 274 6.98 15.86 4.28
CA GLN A 274 6.86 15.19 2.98
C GLN A 274 8.20 15.02 2.28
N VAL A 275 9.12 16.01 2.37
CA VAL A 275 10.49 15.86 1.83
C VAL A 275 11.26 14.76 2.58
N ARG A 276 11.13 14.71 3.91
CA ARG A 276 11.72 13.61 4.72
C ARG A 276 11.14 12.27 4.31
N MET A 277 9.80 12.20 4.22
CA MET A 277 9.08 10.98 3.81
C MET A 277 9.55 10.50 2.45
N MET A 278 9.61 11.38 1.45
CA MET A 278 10.07 11.00 0.10
C MET A 278 11.49 10.44 0.10
N GLY A 279 12.37 11.00 0.95
CA GLY A 279 13.73 10.49 1.11
C GLY A 279 13.81 9.07 1.70
N GLU A 280 12.88 8.70 2.58
CA GLU A 280 12.77 7.33 3.10
C GLU A 280 12.08 6.40 2.10
N ILE A 281 11.01 6.85 1.44
CA ILE A 281 10.29 6.09 0.40
C ILE A 281 11.23 5.72 -0.75
N ALA A 282 12.08 6.64 -1.19
CA ALA A 282 13.07 6.36 -2.24
C ALA A 282 14.03 5.22 -1.89
N LYS A 283 14.23 4.91 -0.60
CA LYS A 283 15.02 3.73 -0.18
C LYS A 283 14.23 2.43 -0.32
N LEU A 284 12.91 2.48 -0.11
CA LEU A 284 12.02 1.31 -0.18
C LEU A 284 11.68 0.92 -1.63
N THR A 285 11.71 1.90 -2.54
CA THR A 285 11.46 1.70 -3.98
C THR A 285 12.75 1.58 -4.80
N ALA A 286 13.92 1.82 -4.19
CA ALA A 286 15.20 1.87 -4.87
C ALA A 286 15.45 0.64 -5.77
N GLY A 287 15.70 0.91 -7.06
CA GLY A 287 15.96 -0.12 -8.07
C GLY A 287 14.71 -0.93 -8.47
N SER A 288 13.53 -0.53 -8.02
CA SER A 288 12.29 -1.16 -8.48
C SER A 288 12.01 -0.79 -9.93
N ASN A 289 11.64 -1.78 -10.69
CA ASN A 289 10.98 -1.60 -11.99
C ASN A 289 9.48 -1.90 -11.93
N GLY A 290 8.93 -2.16 -10.74
CA GLY A 290 7.52 -2.52 -10.54
C GLY A 290 7.23 -4.02 -10.67
N ALA A 291 8.17 -4.85 -11.10
CA ALA A 291 7.98 -6.29 -11.11
C ALA A 291 8.03 -6.85 -9.68
N LEU A 292 7.11 -7.77 -9.36
CA LEU A 292 7.13 -8.49 -8.09
C LEU A 292 8.28 -9.51 -8.10
N ASP A 293 9.06 -9.54 -7.02
CA ASP A 293 10.06 -10.58 -6.79
C ASP A 293 9.39 -11.79 -6.10
N GLU A 294 9.51 -12.97 -6.69
CA GLU A 294 8.87 -14.18 -6.19
C GLU A 294 9.38 -14.57 -4.79
N ALA A 295 10.66 -14.36 -4.49
CA ALA A 295 11.21 -14.65 -3.16
C ALA A 295 10.64 -13.73 -2.08
N ASP A 296 10.40 -12.45 -2.40
CA ASP A 296 9.74 -11.50 -1.49
C ASP A 296 8.26 -11.84 -1.28
N TYR A 297 7.59 -12.33 -2.32
CA TYR A 297 6.23 -12.86 -2.21
C TYR A 297 6.19 -14.09 -1.32
N GLU A 298 7.07 -15.06 -1.55
CA GLU A 298 7.15 -16.30 -0.76
C GLU A 298 7.47 -16.00 0.71
N ARG A 299 8.37 -15.06 0.99
CA ARG A 299 8.66 -14.58 2.36
C ARG A 299 7.40 -14.00 3.01
N THR A 300 6.66 -13.16 2.30
CA THR A 300 5.39 -12.59 2.80
C THR A 300 4.39 -13.69 3.12
N VAL A 301 4.18 -14.65 2.21
CA VAL A 301 3.30 -15.81 2.41
C VAL A 301 3.74 -16.63 3.62
N ALA A 302 5.04 -16.91 3.75
CA ALA A 302 5.57 -17.66 4.89
C ALA A 302 5.31 -16.95 6.23
N THR A 303 5.49 -15.63 6.27
CA THR A 303 5.19 -14.81 7.45
C THR A 303 3.70 -14.92 7.83
N LEU A 304 2.79 -14.88 6.86
CA LEU A 304 1.34 -14.97 7.12
C LEU A 304 0.89 -16.37 7.55
N LEU A 305 1.53 -17.42 7.06
CA LEU A 305 1.29 -18.81 7.47
C LEU A 305 1.83 -19.11 8.88
N ALA A 306 2.81 -18.34 9.36
CA ALA A 306 3.46 -18.53 10.66
C ALA A 306 2.70 -17.91 11.84
N GLY A 307 1.49 -17.39 11.64
CA GLY A 307 0.68 -16.69 12.65
C GLY A 307 0.15 -17.56 13.82
N GLY A 308 0.85 -18.61 14.19
CA GLY A 308 0.51 -19.47 15.35
C GLY A 308 -0.76 -20.28 15.16
N SER A 309 -1.67 -20.24 16.15
CA SER A 309 -2.93 -21.00 16.13
C SER A 309 -4.02 -20.39 15.22
N ASP A 310 -3.83 -19.13 14.80
CA ASP A 310 -4.79 -18.40 13.95
C ASP A 310 -4.06 -17.65 12.83
N PRO A 311 -3.50 -18.38 11.85
CA PRO A 311 -2.76 -17.76 10.75
C PRO A 311 -3.69 -16.94 9.86
N VAL A 312 -3.14 -15.89 9.24
CA VAL A 312 -3.89 -14.96 8.37
C VAL A 312 -4.45 -15.64 7.13
N ILE A 313 -3.68 -16.61 6.61
CA ILE A 313 -4.05 -17.44 5.48
C ILE A 313 -3.84 -18.91 5.85
N SER A 314 -4.70 -19.78 5.37
CA SER A 314 -4.67 -21.22 5.69
C SER A 314 -3.74 -22.03 4.76
N ALA A 315 -3.44 -21.48 3.59
CA ALA A 315 -2.55 -22.06 2.59
C ALA A 315 -1.94 -20.97 1.72
N ALA A 316 -0.85 -21.29 1.00
CA ALA A 316 -0.28 -20.38 0.01
C ALA A 316 -1.31 -20.06 -1.08
N PRO A 317 -1.64 -18.77 -1.31
CA PRO A 317 -2.68 -18.39 -2.25
C PRO A 317 -2.26 -18.69 -3.70
N ILE A 318 -3.19 -19.26 -4.48
CA ILE A 318 -2.98 -19.52 -5.91
C ILE A 318 -3.48 -18.30 -6.71
N GLY A 319 -2.68 -17.85 -7.70
CA GLY A 319 -3.06 -16.76 -8.60
C GLY A 319 -3.18 -15.40 -7.92
N ALA A 320 -2.51 -15.18 -6.79
CA ALA A 320 -2.56 -13.91 -6.05
C ALA A 320 -1.70 -12.81 -6.68
N TRP A 321 -0.86 -13.14 -7.65
CA TRP A 321 -0.07 -12.20 -8.43
C TRP A 321 0.14 -12.69 -9.87
N THR A 322 0.51 -11.76 -10.76
CA THR A 322 0.84 -12.06 -12.15
C THR A 322 1.91 -11.10 -12.66
N SER A 323 2.83 -11.58 -13.49
CA SER A 323 3.81 -10.75 -14.20
C SER A 323 3.30 -10.24 -15.56
N VAL A 324 2.13 -10.70 -16.02
CA VAL A 324 1.63 -10.39 -17.37
C VAL A 324 1.60 -8.89 -17.64
N ILE A 325 1.20 -8.09 -16.67
CA ILE A 325 1.12 -6.62 -16.81
C ILE A 325 2.53 -6.02 -16.82
N THR A 326 3.38 -6.37 -15.86
CA THR A 326 4.74 -5.83 -15.77
C THR A 326 5.63 -6.29 -16.92
N ASP A 327 5.48 -7.52 -17.40
CA ASP A 327 6.23 -8.02 -18.57
C ASP A 327 5.93 -7.20 -19.83
N GLN A 328 4.71 -6.69 -19.99
CA GLN A 328 4.33 -5.84 -21.13
C GLN A 328 4.63 -4.35 -20.87
N ALA A 329 4.51 -3.88 -19.65
CA ALA A 329 4.69 -2.48 -19.30
C ALA A 329 6.16 -2.04 -19.31
N LEU A 330 7.09 -2.94 -19.00
CA LEU A 330 8.49 -2.64 -18.69
C LEU A 330 9.49 -3.07 -19.78
N ASN A 331 8.99 -3.55 -20.93
CA ASN A 331 9.81 -3.96 -22.09
C ASN A 331 9.90 -2.90 -23.16
#